data_2b92cb732dcafcbf4f3466994921c455
#
_entry.id   2b92cb732dcafcbf4f3466994921c455
#
_cell.length_a   1.000
_cell.length_b   1.000
_cell.length_c   1.000
_cell.angle_alpha   90.00
_cell.angle_beta   90.00
_cell.angle_gamma   90.00
#
_symmetry.space_group_name_H-M   'P 1'
#
loop_
_entity.id
_entity.type
_entity.pdbx_description
1 polymer ?
#
loop_
_entity_poly.entity_id
_entity_poly.type
_entity_poly.pdbx_seq_one_letter_code
_entity_poly.pdbx_strand_id
1 'polypeptide(L)'
;MYPRAFRYYRAESLSDAVEILSDLGEDARLLAGGQSLIPLMKLRLASPGHLVDLGFIPGLSCIREEKGRLAFGPMTRHAEIEDSALAARIPILHDCAAGIADVQVRNRGTLGGSLAEADPASDWAPVLLTLDTEVVCESPVGERTVPLPGFITDAFTTVLAPDELISEVAVKLPTGRSGGAYMAVKRSAPVYASASAAVQLTMDDASICREARIALGAVGLTALRATEAEAQLRGRAVDAKSIAAAAEAAMHAADPQSDMRGSADYKRTLVRTLVARALDAALRRSRGQPVEVGHLYA
;
A
#
# COMPACT_ATOMS: atom_id res chain seq x y z
N MET A 1 18.72 19.89 -9.91
CA MET A 1 19.69 19.98 -8.80
C MET A 1 20.37 18.63 -8.68
N TYR A 2 21.64 18.54 -8.29
CA TYR A 2 22.35 17.27 -8.13
C TYR A 2 22.39 16.88 -6.65
N PRO A 3 22.30 15.55 -6.31
CA PRO A 3 22.54 15.05 -4.96
C PRO A 3 23.90 15.49 -4.41
N ARG A 4 24.10 15.40 -3.09
CA ARG A 4 25.44 15.42 -2.49
C ARG A 4 26.22 14.18 -2.94
N ALA A 5 27.56 14.19 -2.80
CA ALA A 5 28.38 13.03 -3.06
C ALA A 5 27.98 11.88 -2.12
N PHE A 6 27.97 10.67 -2.63
CA PHE A 6 27.72 9.43 -1.88
C PHE A 6 28.60 8.32 -2.44
N ARG A 7 28.79 7.26 -1.67
CA ARG A 7 29.37 6.01 -2.16
C ARG A 7 28.25 5.08 -2.58
N TYR A 8 28.50 4.30 -3.62
CA TYR A 8 27.53 3.38 -4.18
C TYR A 8 28.02 1.94 -4.01
N TYR A 9 27.14 1.09 -3.51
CA TYR A 9 27.35 -0.34 -3.30
C TYR A 9 26.31 -1.11 -4.07
N ARG A 10 26.73 -2.16 -4.73
CA ARG A 10 25.86 -3.07 -5.46
C ARG A 10 25.79 -4.36 -4.68
N ALA A 11 24.66 -4.62 -4.04
CA ALA A 11 24.43 -5.87 -3.34
C ALA A 11 24.14 -7.00 -4.34
N GLU A 12 24.73 -8.17 -4.10
CA GLU A 12 24.58 -9.37 -4.93
C GLU A 12 23.62 -10.40 -4.34
N SER A 13 23.30 -10.30 -3.03
CA SER A 13 22.32 -11.11 -2.31
C SER A 13 21.65 -10.31 -1.18
N LEU A 14 20.58 -10.85 -0.59
CA LEU A 14 19.95 -10.25 0.60
C LEU A 14 20.94 -10.21 1.77
N SER A 15 21.67 -11.31 1.99
CA SER A 15 22.69 -11.38 3.05
C SER A 15 23.77 -10.33 2.87
N ASP A 16 24.26 -10.14 1.63
CA ASP A 16 25.25 -9.10 1.30
C ASP A 16 24.68 -7.69 1.58
N ALA A 17 23.42 -7.43 1.20
CA ALA A 17 22.78 -6.14 1.48
C ALA A 17 22.66 -5.85 2.98
N VAL A 18 22.28 -6.86 3.77
CA VAL A 18 22.17 -6.79 5.23
C VAL A 18 23.54 -6.55 5.87
N GLU A 19 24.58 -7.27 5.45
CA GLU A 19 25.97 -7.10 5.93
C GLU A 19 26.47 -5.68 5.65
N ILE A 20 26.31 -5.19 4.42
CA ILE A 20 26.68 -3.82 4.05
C ILE A 20 25.94 -2.77 4.90
N LEU A 21 24.61 -2.96 5.14
CA LEU A 21 23.84 -2.06 6.01
C LEU A 21 24.36 -2.05 7.45
N SER A 22 24.64 -3.24 8.00
CA SER A 22 25.17 -3.40 9.35
C SER A 22 26.52 -2.71 9.53
N ASP A 23 27.41 -2.85 8.54
CA ASP A 23 28.75 -2.24 8.56
C ASP A 23 28.71 -0.70 8.43
N LEU A 24 27.78 -0.17 7.63
CA LEU A 24 27.71 1.28 7.33
C LEU A 24 26.76 2.04 8.26
N GLY A 25 25.86 1.36 8.95
CA GLY A 25 24.95 1.94 9.93
C GLY A 25 23.99 2.97 9.34
N GLU A 26 23.62 3.96 10.16
CA GLU A 26 22.57 4.93 9.84
C GLU A 26 22.87 5.88 8.66
N ASP A 27 24.14 5.97 8.20
CA ASP A 27 24.49 6.79 7.04
C ASP A 27 24.23 6.07 5.71
N ALA A 28 23.88 4.79 5.74
CA ALA A 28 23.46 4.02 4.58
C ALA A 28 21.96 4.10 4.32
N ARG A 29 21.59 4.01 3.03
CA ARG A 29 20.19 3.85 2.61
C ARG A 29 20.10 2.82 1.49
N LEU A 30 19.07 1.98 1.55
CA LEU A 30 18.76 1.07 0.46
C LEU A 30 18.19 1.83 -0.74
N LEU A 31 18.62 1.46 -1.91
CA LEU A 31 18.07 1.93 -3.18
C LEU A 31 17.28 0.79 -3.84
N ALA A 32 15.95 0.91 -3.78
CA ALA A 32 15.02 0.04 -4.52
C ALA A 32 14.63 0.72 -5.85
N GLY A 33 13.34 1.08 -6.02
CA GLY A 33 12.86 1.79 -7.21
C GLY A 33 13.36 3.22 -7.37
N GLY A 34 13.83 3.84 -6.30
CA GLY A 34 14.40 5.21 -6.27
C GLY A 34 13.37 6.33 -6.44
N GLN A 35 12.06 6.05 -6.41
CA GLN A 35 11.04 7.04 -6.76
C GLN A 35 10.72 8.04 -5.63
N SER A 36 11.09 7.74 -4.40
CA SER A 36 11.10 8.67 -3.27
C SER A 36 12.51 9.15 -2.97
N LEU A 37 13.45 8.23 -2.77
CA LEU A 37 14.81 8.57 -2.32
C LEU A 37 15.56 9.49 -3.28
N ILE A 38 15.55 9.22 -4.59
CA ILE A 38 16.29 10.05 -5.56
C ILE A 38 15.73 11.48 -5.64
N PRO A 39 14.41 11.72 -5.71
CA PRO A 39 13.85 13.06 -5.58
C PRO A 39 14.28 13.78 -4.29
N LEU A 40 14.21 13.12 -3.12
CA LEU A 40 14.64 13.70 -1.85
C LEU A 40 16.14 14.06 -1.87
N MET A 41 16.98 13.20 -2.43
CA MET A 41 18.41 13.48 -2.59
C MET A 41 18.67 14.66 -3.54
N LYS A 42 17.95 14.76 -4.66
CA LYS A 42 18.05 15.90 -5.60
C LYS A 42 17.65 17.21 -4.94
N LEU A 43 16.65 17.19 -4.05
CA LEU A 43 16.21 18.34 -3.26
C LEU A 43 17.10 18.59 -2.02
N ARG A 44 18.04 17.68 -1.73
CA ARG A 44 18.91 17.68 -0.53
C ARG A 44 18.13 17.59 0.80
N LEU A 45 16.93 17.03 0.76
CA LEU A 45 16.14 16.68 1.95
C LEU A 45 16.65 15.36 2.57
N ALA A 46 17.21 14.46 1.75
CA ALA A 46 17.98 13.32 2.20
C ALA A 46 19.42 13.44 1.63
N SER A 47 20.42 13.07 2.42
CA SER A 47 21.82 13.15 2.03
C SER A 47 22.62 11.99 2.62
N PRO A 48 22.27 10.72 2.31
CA PRO A 48 23.02 9.57 2.79
C PRO A 48 24.43 9.58 2.21
N GLY A 49 25.41 9.15 3.02
CA GLY A 49 26.79 8.96 2.55
C GLY A 49 26.96 7.69 1.71
N HIS A 50 26.05 6.75 1.85
CA HIS A 50 26.11 5.42 1.24
C HIS A 50 24.76 5.00 0.65
N LEU A 51 24.76 4.49 -0.60
CA LEU A 51 23.61 3.86 -1.24
C LEU A 51 23.89 2.39 -1.50
N VAL A 52 23.02 1.51 -1.01
CA VAL A 52 23.08 0.07 -1.24
C VAL A 52 21.98 -0.30 -2.23
N ASP A 53 22.34 -0.62 -3.46
CA ASP A 53 21.40 -0.91 -4.54
C ASP A 53 20.96 -2.37 -4.53
N LEU A 54 19.68 -2.60 -4.38
CA LEU A 54 19.03 -3.92 -4.40
C LEU A 54 18.68 -4.40 -5.81
N GLY A 55 18.79 -3.53 -6.82
CA GLY A 55 18.32 -3.80 -8.19
C GLY A 55 19.05 -4.93 -8.92
N PHE A 56 20.14 -5.43 -8.37
CA PHE A 56 20.95 -6.49 -8.96
C PHE A 56 20.80 -7.84 -8.24
N ILE A 57 20.06 -7.90 -7.14
CA ILE A 57 19.83 -9.14 -6.42
C ILE A 57 18.81 -9.99 -7.19
N PRO A 58 19.18 -11.20 -7.65
CA PRO A 58 18.27 -12.05 -8.41
C PRO A 58 17.06 -12.48 -7.56
N GLY A 59 15.88 -12.54 -8.18
CA GLY A 59 14.68 -13.10 -7.54
C GLY A 59 13.92 -12.16 -6.61
N LEU A 60 14.42 -10.95 -6.32
CA LEU A 60 13.71 -9.98 -5.48
C LEU A 60 12.49 -9.32 -6.16
N SER A 61 12.38 -9.39 -7.51
CA SER A 61 11.15 -9.05 -8.22
C SER A 61 10.45 -10.34 -8.60
N CYS A 62 9.42 -10.72 -7.86
CA CYS A 62 8.65 -11.92 -8.15
C CYS A 62 7.24 -11.82 -7.56
N ILE A 63 6.30 -12.52 -8.20
CA ILE A 63 4.94 -12.75 -7.69
C ILE A 63 4.72 -14.26 -7.75
N ARG A 64 4.47 -14.88 -6.59
CA ARG A 64 4.23 -16.31 -6.51
C ARG A 64 3.08 -16.64 -5.59
N GLU A 65 2.42 -17.75 -5.85
CA GLU A 65 1.40 -18.29 -4.96
C GLU A 65 2.02 -19.42 -4.12
N GLU A 66 1.89 -19.28 -2.82
CA GLU A 66 2.36 -20.27 -1.88
C GLU A 66 1.43 -20.36 -0.67
N LYS A 67 1.02 -21.59 -0.30
CA LYS A 67 0.23 -21.88 0.91
C LYS A 67 -1.04 -21.00 1.07
N GLY A 68 -1.72 -20.67 -0.06
CA GLY A 68 -2.93 -19.84 -0.04
C GLY A 68 -2.66 -18.35 0.13
N ARG A 69 -1.44 -17.90 -0.13
CA ARG A 69 -1.01 -16.51 -0.13
C ARG A 69 -0.41 -16.14 -1.49
N LEU A 70 -0.49 -14.87 -1.85
CA LEU A 70 0.37 -14.28 -2.87
C LEU A 70 1.56 -13.64 -2.16
N ALA A 71 2.74 -14.13 -2.49
CA ALA A 71 4.01 -13.58 -2.02
C ALA A 71 4.62 -12.70 -3.11
N PHE A 72 5.00 -11.50 -2.72
CA PHE A 72 5.64 -10.49 -3.56
C PHE A 72 7.06 -10.27 -3.06
N GLY A 73 8.04 -10.38 -3.94
CA GLY A 73 9.38 -9.90 -3.64
C GLY A 73 9.38 -8.36 -3.43
N PRO A 74 10.26 -7.82 -2.58
CA PRO A 74 10.24 -6.39 -2.24
C PRO A 74 10.54 -5.48 -3.42
N MET A 75 11.24 -5.99 -4.44
CA MET A 75 11.59 -5.28 -5.66
C MET A 75 10.54 -5.41 -6.77
N THR A 76 9.41 -6.09 -6.52
CA THR A 76 8.29 -6.18 -7.47
C THR A 76 7.76 -4.79 -7.78
N ARG A 77 7.78 -4.42 -9.05
CA ARG A 77 7.37 -3.09 -9.51
C ARG A 77 5.86 -2.96 -9.54
N HIS A 78 5.38 -1.73 -9.42
CA HIS A 78 3.94 -1.48 -9.51
C HIS A 78 3.37 -1.96 -10.85
N ALA A 79 4.08 -1.74 -11.97
CA ALA A 79 3.68 -2.22 -13.29
C ALA A 79 3.62 -3.75 -13.36
N GLU A 80 4.52 -4.47 -12.70
CA GLU A 80 4.49 -5.95 -12.67
C GLU A 80 3.28 -6.48 -11.91
N ILE A 81 2.82 -5.77 -10.87
CA ILE A 81 1.58 -6.11 -10.16
C ILE A 81 0.35 -5.78 -11.00
N GLU A 82 0.35 -4.61 -11.68
CA GLU A 82 -0.70 -4.17 -12.60
C GLU A 82 -0.96 -5.21 -13.69
N ASP A 83 0.10 -5.75 -14.29
CA ASP A 83 0.03 -6.71 -15.40
C ASP A 83 -0.07 -8.18 -14.96
N SER A 84 -0.01 -8.48 -13.66
CA SER A 84 0.07 -9.85 -13.17
C SER A 84 -1.28 -10.57 -13.18
N ALA A 85 -1.35 -11.70 -13.89
CA ALA A 85 -2.51 -12.60 -13.83
C ALA A 85 -2.77 -13.18 -12.43
N LEU A 86 -1.74 -13.37 -11.61
CA LEU A 86 -1.90 -13.80 -10.21
C LEU A 86 -2.50 -12.68 -9.36
N ALA A 87 -1.99 -11.46 -9.48
CA ALA A 87 -2.51 -10.30 -8.74
C ALA A 87 -3.94 -9.95 -9.16
N ALA A 88 -4.31 -10.16 -10.43
CA ALA A 88 -5.67 -9.93 -10.94
C ALA A 88 -6.75 -10.78 -10.24
N ARG A 89 -6.36 -11.87 -9.56
CA ARG A 89 -7.27 -12.66 -8.71
C ARG A 89 -7.73 -11.91 -7.45
N ILE A 90 -7.05 -10.83 -7.12
CA ILE A 90 -7.40 -9.89 -6.04
C ILE A 90 -7.53 -8.50 -6.68
N PRO A 91 -8.69 -8.14 -7.25
CA PRO A 91 -8.86 -6.97 -8.12
C PRO A 91 -8.41 -5.64 -7.50
N ILE A 92 -8.50 -5.51 -6.18
CA ILE A 92 -8.05 -4.32 -5.46
C ILE A 92 -6.53 -4.06 -5.63
N LEU A 93 -5.71 -5.10 -5.87
CA LEU A 93 -4.28 -4.94 -6.13
C LEU A 93 -4.05 -4.27 -7.50
N HIS A 94 -4.82 -4.66 -8.51
CA HIS A 94 -4.78 -4.03 -9.82
C HIS A 94 -5.25 -2.56 -9.73
N ASP A 95 -6.40 -2.30 -9.07
CA ASP A 95 -6.91 -0.93 -8.88
C ASP A 95 -5.85 -0.01 -8.26
N CYS A 96 -5.12 -0.53 -7.25
CA CYS A 96 -4.05 0.20 -6.61
C CYS A 96 -2.88 0.44 -7.56
N ALA A 97 -2.32 -0.63 -8.12
CA ALA A 97 -1.13 -0.59 -8.96
C ALA A 97 -1.31 0.35 -10.17
N ALA A 98 -2.42 0.20 -10.90
CA ALA A 98 -2.77 1.01 -12.06
C ALA A 98 -2.92 2.52 -11.74
N GLY A 99 -3.28 2.82 -10.48
CA GLY A 99 -3.47 4.19 -10.01
C GLY A 99 -2.24 4.89 -9.51
N ILE A 100 -1.15 4.19 -9.27
CA ILE A 100 0.07 4.81 -8.73
C ILE A 100 0.72 5.68 -9.80
N ALA A 101 0.80 6.98 -9.51
CA ALA A 101 1.55 7.97 -10.28
C ALA A 101 1.37 7.83 -11.81
N ASP A 102 2.46 7.93 -12.57
CA ASP A 102 2.50 7.73 -14.02
C ASP A 102 3.22 6.42 -14.38
N VAL A 103 3.21 6.08 -15.68
CA VAL A 103 3.83 4.85 -16.20
C VAL A 103 5.34 4.78 -15.90
N GLN A 104 6.03 5.92 -15.85
CA GLN A 104 7.48 5.96 -15.59
C GLN A 104 7.76 5.57 -14.14
N VAL A 105 6.98 6.11 -13.21
CA VAL A 105 7.06 5.78 -11.79
C VAL A 105 6.68 4.31 -11.56
N ARG A 106 5.57 3.83 -12.16
CA ARG A 106 5.15 2.42 -12.00
C ARG A 106 6.18 1.41 -12.49
N ASN A 107 6.93 1.74 -13.53
CA ASN A 107 7.99 0.88 -14.07
C ASN A 107 9.28 0.87 -13.24
N ARG A 108 9.37 1.69 -12.20
CA ARG A 108 10.54 1.77 -11.31
C ARG A 108 10.19 1.55 -9.86
N GLY A 109 9.12 2.20 -9.37
CA GLY A 109 8.67 2.10 -7.99
C GLY A 109 8.29 0.67 -7.62
N THR A 110 8.60 0.26 -6.39
CA THR A 110 8.48 -1.12 -5.90
C THR A 110 7.55 -1.21 -4.71
N LEU A 111 6.94 -2.37 -4.50
CA LEU A 111 6.05 -2.64 -3.38
C LEU A 111 6.77 -2.47 -2.04
N GLY A 112 7.93 -3.13 -1.88
CA GLY A 112 8.72 -3.03 -0.65
C GLY A 112 9.23 -1.61 -0.39
N GLY A 113 9.69 -0.91 -1.45
CA GLY A 113 10.11 0.49 -1.33
C GLY A 113 8.99 1.42 -0.87
N SER A 114 7.76 1.21 -1.34
CA SER A 114 6.59 1.98 -0.89
C SER A 114 6.25 1.74 0.58
N LEU A 115 6.32 0.49 1.05
CA LEU A 115 6.09 0.15 2.47
C LEU A 115 7.20 0.68 3.38
N ALA A 116 8.47 0.55 2.95
CA ALA A 116 9.61 1.02 3.74
C ALA A 116 9.67 2.56 3.85
N GLU A 117 9.20 3.29 2.82
CA GLU A 117 9.07 4.75 2.86
C GLU A 117 8.00 5.21 3.84
N ALA A 118 6.93 4.42 4.01
CA ALA A 118 5.83 4.69 4.92
C ALA A 118 5.20 6.10 4.75
N ASP A 119 5.12 6.60 3.50
CA ASP A 119 4.45 7.88 3.21
C ASP A 119 2.97 7.77 3.56
N PRO A 120 2.40 8.68 4.38
CA PRO A 120 0.97 8.69 4.73
C PRO A 120 0.01 8.70 3.54
N ALA A 121 0.46 9.20 2.39
CA ALA A 121 -0.32 9.24 1.16
C ALA A 121 -0.02 8.07 0.20
N SER A 122 0.71 7.06 0.65
CA SER A 122 0.97 5.83 -0.11
C SER A 122 -0.34 5.12 -0.47
N ASP A 123 -0.44 4.65 -1.71
CA ASP A 123 -1.60 3.90 -2.20
C ASP A 123 -1.61 2.45 -1.66
N TRP A 124 -0.44 1.83 -1.40
CA TRP A 124 -0.34 0.43 -0.96
C TRP A 124 -0.78 0.20 0.48
N ALA A 125 -0.41 1.08 1.40
CA ALA A 125 -0.68 0.86 2.82
C ALA A 125 -2.17 0.63 3.12
N PRO A 126 -3.14 1.45 2.66
CA PRO A 126 -4.56 1.18 2.91
C PRO A 126 -5.06 -0.08 2.21
N VAL A 127 -4.58 -0.41 1.01
CA VAL A 127 -4.97 -1.63 0.29
C VAL A 127 -4.54 -2.86 1.06
N LEU A 128 -3.28 -2.94 1.43
CA LEU A 128 -2.71 -4.08 2.13
C LEU A 128 -3.28 -4.26 3.55
N LEU A 129 -3.70 -3.17 4.21
CA LEU A 129 -4.43 -3.24 5.49
C LEU A 129 -5.80 -3.94 5.37
N THR A 130 -6.41 -3.99 4.18
CA THR A 130 -7.66 -4.73 3.96
C THR A 130 -7.45 -6.22 3.65
N LEU A 131 -6.21 -6.65 3.45
CA LEU A 131 -5.84 -7.97 2.94
C LEU A 131 -4.90 -8.67 3.92
N ASP A 132 -5.25 -9.26 4.98
CA ASP A 132 -4.36 -10.04 5.89
C ASP A 132 -2.90 -10.16 5.41
N THR A 133 -2.18 -9.02 5.43
CA THR A 133 -0.84 -8.89 4.88
C THR A 133 0.19 -9.05 5.98
N GLU A 134 1.24 -9.79 5.68
CA GLU A 134 2.43 -9.93 6.50
C GLU A 134 3.64 -9.40 5.72
N VAL A 135 4.55 -8.75 6.43
CA VAL A 135 5.83 -8.25 5.92
C VAL A 135 6.93 -9.10 6.55
N VAL A 136 7.73 -9.74 5.71
CA VAL A 136 8.90 -10.49 6.14
C VAL A 136 10.10 -9.57 6.08
N CYS A 137 10.83 -9.50 7.18
CA CYS A 137 11.99 -8.63 7.34
C CYS A 137 13.22 -9.49 7.63
N GLU A 138 14.35 -9.17 7.00
CA GLU A 138 15.61 -9.87 7.16
C GLU A 138 16.67 -8.94 7.75
N SER A 139 17.44 -9.46 8.70
CA SER A 139 18.49 -8.77 9.44
C SER A 139 19.70 -9.70 9.66
N PRO A 140 20.85 -9.22 10.20
CA PRO A 140 22.01 -10.08 10.50
C PRO A 140 21.73 -11.20 11.48
N VAL A 141 20.69 -11.08 12.29
CA VAL A 141 20.30 -12.09 13.29
C VAL A 141 19.22 -13.05 12.79
N GLY A 142 18.74 -12.88 11.56
CA GLY A 142 17.76 -13.74 10.91
C GLY A 142 16.49 -13.01 10.47
N GLU A 143 15.49 -13.81 10.11
CA GLU A 143 14.21 -13.36 9.56
C GLU A 143 13.14 -13.23 10.64
N ARG A 144 12.29 -12.22 10.53
CA ARG A 144 11.05 -12.09 11.31
C ARG A 144 9.88 -11.67 10.45
N THR A 145 8.68 -12.08 10.83
CA THR A 145 7.43 -11.70 10.17
C THR A 145 6.65 -10.71 11.02
N VAL A 146 6.22 -9.62 10.41
CA VAL A 146 5.44 -8.56 11.07
C VAL A 146 4.09 -8.43 10.35
N PRO A 147 2.96 -8.56 11.06
CA PRO A 147 1.65 -8.19 10.50
C PRO A 147 1.63 -6.72 10.10
N LEU A 148 1.09 -6.39 8.92
CA LEU A 148 1.11 -5.02 8.40
C LEU A 148 0.50 -3.97 9.36
N PRO A 149 -0.57 -4.24 10.13
CA PRO A 149 -1.09 -3.27 11.08
C PRO A 149 -0.09 -2.78 12.14
N GLY A 150 0.98 -3.56 12.38
CA GLY A 150 2.05 -3.19 13.32
C GLY A 150 3.35 -2.76 12.62
N PHE A 151 3.39 -2.73 11.28
CA PHE A 151 4.61 -2.45 10.54
C PHE A 151 4.90 -0.95 10.37
N ILE A 152 3.89 -0.15 10.00
CA ILE A 152 4.00 1.32 9.89
C ILE A 152 3.54 1.92 11.21
N THR A 153 4.42 2.62 11.92
CA THR A 153 4.17 3.13 13.27
C THR A 153 3.86 4.62 13.30
N ASP A 154 4.37 5.39 12.36
CA ASP A 154 4.12 6.82 12.20
C ASP A 154 4.42 7.25 10.77
N ALA A 155 4.17 8.52 10.43
CA ALA A 155 4.53 9.09 9.15
C ALA A 155 6.03 8.87 8.86
N PHE A 156 6.34 8.27 7.72
CA PHE A 156 7.70 7.93 7.29
C PHE A 156 8.48 7.08 8.30
N THR A 157 7.77 6.29 9.12
CA THR A 157 8.38 5.48 10.19
C THR A 157 7.80 4.07 10.19
N THR A 158 8.69 3.09 10.18
CA THR A 158 8.37 1.67 10.29
C THR A 158 9.06 1.05 11.49
N VAL A 159 8.76 -0.24 11.75
CA VAL A 159 9.45 -1.04 12.78
C VAL A 159 10.77 -1.64 12.31
N LEU A 160 11.22 -1.33 11.09
CA LEU A 160 12.50 -1.81 10.57
C LEU A 160 13.66 -1.25 11.41
N ALA A 161 14.57 -2.12 11.81
CA ALA A 161 15.84 -1.72 12.39
C ALA A 161 16.75 -1.10 11.29
N PRO A 162 17.78 -0.31 11.66
CA PRO A 162 18.70 0.31 10.69
C PRO A 162 19.41 -0.69 9.75
N ASP A 163 19.63 -1.92 10.21
CA ASP A 163 20.28 -3.03 9.51
C ASP A 163 19.28 -4.08 9.00
N GLU A 164 18.01 -3.72 8.92
CA GLU A 164 16.92 -4.62 8.51
C GLU A 164 16.32 -4.17 7.18
N LEU A 165 15.89 -5.12 6.36
CA LEU A 165 15.23 -4.87 5.09
C LEU A 165 14.01 -5.77 4.90
N ILE A 166 13.08 -5.35 4.03
CA ILE A 166 11.94 -6.18 3.62
C ILE A 166 12.45 -7.23 2.64
N SER A 167 12.22 -8.51 2.94
CA SER A 167 12.53 -9.64 2.05
C SER A 167 11.30 -10.14 1.27
N GLU A 168 10.09 -10.00 1.84
CA GLU A 168 8.84 -10.43 1.22
C GLU A 168 7.63 -9.65 1.75
N VAL A 169 6.60 -9.52 0.92
CA VAL A 169 5.25 -9.07 1.31
C VAL A 169 4.26 -10.18 0.96
N ALA A 170 3.63 -10.80 1.95
CA ALA A 170 2.71 -11.91 1.76
C ALA A 170 1.26 -11.50 2.03
N VAL A 171 0.40 -11.66 1.03
CA VAL A 171 -1.02 -11.32 1.08
C VAL A 171 -1.84 -12.59 1.07
N LYS A 172 -2.72 -12.78 2.04
CA LYS A 172 -3.64 -13.94 2.07
C LYS A 172 -4.67 -13.83 0.95
N LEU A 173 -4.85 -14.91 0.22
CA LEU A 173 -5.89 -14.98 -0.81
C LEU A 173 -7.29 -14.89 -0.17
N PRO A 174 -8.14 -13.95 -0.60
CA PRO A 174 -9.52 -13.92 -0.16
C PRO A 174 -10.26 -15.22 -0.52
N THR A 175 -11.07 -15.72 0.38
CA THR A 175 -11.82 -16.98 0.19
C THR A 175 -13.32 -16.72 0.04
N GLY A 176 -14.01 -17.62 -0.67
CA GLY A 176 -15.46 -17.54 -0.86
C GLY A 176 -15.89 -16.37 -1.76
N ARG A 177 -17.11 -15.89 -1.52
CA ARG A 177 -17.69 -14.76 -2.27
C ARG A 177 -17.10 -13.43 -1.76
N SER A 178 -15.96 -13.05 -2.30
CA SER A 178 -15.27 -11.85 -1.87
C SER A 178 -15.11 -10.85 -3.03
N GLY A 179 -15.00 -9.58 -2.69
CA GLY A 179 -14.73 -8.52 -3.65
C GLY A 179 -14.04 -7.35 -2.95
N GLY A 180 -13.08 -6.75 -3.63
CA GLY A 180 -12.36 -5.59 -3.14
C GLY A 180 -12.30 -4.49 -4.18
N ALA A 181 -12.13 -3.24 -3.74
CA ALA A 181 -11.94 -2.08 -4.61
C ALA A 181 -11.08 -1.02 -3.91
N TYR A 182 -10.25 -0.34 -4.70
CA TYR A 182 -9.45 0.79 -4.26
C TYR A 182 -9.78 2.01 -5.10
N MET A 183 -10.05 3.14 -4.45
CA MET A 183 -10.33 4.41 -5.10
C MET A 183 -9.57 5.56 -4.44
N ALA A 184 -9.09 6.48 -5.26
CA ALA A 184 -8.39 7.68 -4.80
C ALA A 184 -8.84 8.90 -5.61
N VAL A 185 -8.79 10.08 -4.98
CA VAL A 185 -8.92 11.37 -5.65
C VAL A 185 -7.55 12.01 -5.72
N LYS A 186 -7.10 12.33 -6.93
CA LYS A 186 -5.81 12.96 -7.23
C LYS A 186 -6.02 14.21 -8.07
N ARG A 187 -5.13 15.18 -7.97
CA ARG A 187 -5.18 16.38 -8.86
C ARG A 187 -4.65 16.08 -10.27
N SER A 188 -3.75 15.15 -10.38
CA SER A 188 -3.19 14.65 -11.63
C SER A 188 -2.48 13.31 -11.38
N ALA A 189 -2.17 12.56 -12.43
CA ALA A 189 -1.54 11.24 -12.33
C ALA A 189 -0.27 11.20 -11.45
N PRO A 190 0.74 12.09 -11.62
CA PRO A 190 2.01 11.95 -10.92
C PRO A 190 1.99 12.43 -9.46
N VAL A 191 0.84 12.84 -8.92
CA VAL A 191 0.76 13.34 -7.53
C VAL A 191 0.07 12.34 -6.61
N TYR A 192 0.38 12.45 -5.32
CA TYR A 192 -0.28 11.68 -4.27
C TYR A 192 -1.76 12.05 -4.12
N ALA A 193 -2.54 11.12 -3.60
CA ALA A 193 -3.97 11.32 -3.36
C ALA A 193 -4.25 12.43 -2.34
N SER A 194 -5.38 13.13 -2.54
CA SER A 194 -5.98 14.00 -1.51
C SER A 194 -6.67 13.16 -0.43
N ALA A 195 -7.29 12.06 -0.83
CA ALA A 195 -7.85 11.01 0.01
C ALA A 195 -7.95 9.72 -0.79
N SER A 196 -7.88 8.58 -0.12
CA SER A 196 -8.11 7.27 -0.72
C SER A 196 -8.89 6.35 0.21
N ALA A 197 -9.57 5.36 -0.38
CA ALA A 197 -10.30 4.33 0.32
C ALA A 197 -10.07 2.95 -0.31
N ALA A 198 -9.73 1.99 0.51
CA ALA A 198 -9.62 0.58 0.18
C ALA A 198 -10.72 -0.18 0.90
N VAL A 199 -11.41 -1.06 0.20
CA VAL A 199 -12.51 -1.88 0.74
C VAL A 199 -12.32 -3.32 0.31
N GLN A 200 -12.47 -4.26 1.24
CA GLN A 200 -12.56 -5.70 0.98
C GLN A 200 -13.79 -6.24 1.70
N LEU A 201 -14.67 -6.93 0.97
CA LEU A 201 -15.87 -7.57 1.48
C LEU A 201 -15.78 -9.08 1.30
N THR A 202 -16.27 -9.84 2.29
CA THR A 202 -16.54 -11.27 2.18
C THR A 202 -18.00 -11.51 2.53
N MET A 203 -18.75 -12.11 1.60
CA MET A 203 -20.18 -12.39 1.74
C MET A 203 -20.39 -13.88 1.99
N ASP A 204 -21.44 -14.21 2.73
CA ASP A 204 -21.92 -15.59 2.81
C ASP A 204 -22.89 -15.94 1.66
N ASP A 205 -23.38 -17.18 1.64
CA ASP A 205 -24.28 -17.67 0.60
C ASP A 205 -25.65 -16.98 0.64
N ALA A 206 -26.06 -16.47 1.80
CA ALA A 206 -27.30 -15.69 1.98
C ALA A 206 -27.11 -14.20 1.59
N SER A 207 -25.94 -13.82 1.07
CA SER A 207 -25.58 -12.43 0.73
C SER A 207 -25.52 -11.49 1.94
N ILE A 208 -25.21 -12.05 3.11
CA ILE A 208 -24.90 -11.28 4.33
C ILE A 208 -23.40 -11.05 4.40
N CYS A 209 -22.98 -9.88 4.81
CA CYS A 209 -21.57 -9.52 4.97
C CYS A 209 -20.99 -10.26 6.19
N ARG A 210 -20.13 -11.24 5.95
CA ARG A 210 -19.37 -11.94 7.00
C ARG A 210 -18.24 -11.08 7.53
N GLU A 211 -17.52 -10.46 6.60
CA GLU A 211 -16.37 -9.60 6.91
C GLU A 211 -16.37 -8.39 6.00
N ALA A 212 -16.13 -7.23 6.58
CA ALA A 212 -15.86 -5.99 5.90
C ALA A 212 -14.54 -5.43 6.45
N ARG A 213 -13.66 -5.00 5.57
CA ARG A 213 -12.43 -4.28 5.89
C ARG A 213 -12.41 -3.01 5.08
N ILE A 214 -12.26 -1.88 5.77
CA ILE A 214 -12.25 -0.54 5.18
C ILE A 214 -11.04 0.19 5.70
N ALA A 215 -10.14 0.58 4.81
CA ALA A 215 -8.97 1.35 5.17
C ALA A 215 -8.88 2.65 4.37
N LEU A 216 -8.37 3.69 5.02
CA LEU A 216 -8.27 5.04 4.48
C LEU A 216 -6.80 5.43 4.35
N GLY A 217 -6.45 6.13 3.27
CA GLY A 217 -5.10 6.66 3.03
C GLY A 217 -5.14 8.16 2.75
N ALA A 218 -4.02 8.84 2.96
CA ALA A 218 -3.83 10.30 2.81
C ALA A 218 -4.70 11.16 3.75
N VAL A 219 -5.30 10.58 4.79
CA VAL A 219 -6.22 11.26 5.72
C VAL A 219 -5.89 10.98 7.19
N GLY A 220 -4.63 10.77 7.51
CA GLY A 220 -4.05 10.57 8.83
C GLY A 220 -2.53 10.56 8.74
N LEU A 221 -1.83 10.36 9.84
CA LEU A 221 -0.37 10.20 9.89
C LEU A 221 0.07 8.85 9.29
N THR A 222 -0.82 7.86 9.31
CA THR A 222 -0.65 6.56 8.67
C THR A 222 -1.96 6.16 7.99
N ALA A 223 -1.93 5.14 7.14
CA ALA A 223 -3.17 4.49 6.70
C ALA A 223 -3.89 3.89 7.91
N LEU A 224 -5.21 4.05 7.97
CA LEU A 224 -5.99 3.62 9.12
C LEU A 224 -7.18 2.71 8.74
N ARG A 225 -7.52 1.76 9.61
CA ARG A 225 -8.74 0.95 9.50
C ARG A 225 -9.92 1.68 10.10
N ALA A 226 -11.00 1.83 9.33
CA ALA A 226 -12.25 2.43 9.79
C ALA A 226 -13.16 1.38 10.43
N THR A 227 -12.77 0.86 11.60
CA THR A 227 -13.41 -0.30 12.26
C THR A 227 -14.89 -0.06 12.61
N GLU A 228 -15.27 1.17 12.93
CA GLU A 228 -16.67 1.54 13.18
C GLU A 228 -17.50 1.47 11.89
N ALA A 229 -16.91 1.84 10.75
CA ALA A 229 -17.54 1.71 9.45
C ALA A 229 -17.75 0.23 9.07
N GLU A 230 -16.75 -0.63 9.36
CA GLU A 230 -16.85 -2.08 9.15
C GLU A 230 -17.97 -2.71 9.96
N ALA A 231 -18.18 -2.24 11.21
CA ALA A 231 -19.23 -2.71 12.10
C ALA A 231 -20.65 -2.39 11.57
N GLN A 232 -20.80 -1.34 10.74
CA GLN A 232 -22.09 -1.02 10.10
C GLN A 232 -22.53 -2.08 9.08
N LEU A 233 -21.59 -2.87 8.56
CA LEU A 233 -21.82 -3.84 7.48
C LEU A 233 -21.85 -5.28 7.99
N ARG A 234 -21.03 -5.62 8.99
CA ARG A 234 -20.87 -6.99 9.47
C ARG A 234 -22.18 -7.59 10.01
N GLY A 235 -22.51 -8.80 9.57
CA GLY A 235 -23.73 -9.54 9.96
C GLY A 235 -25.02 -9.02 9.31
N ARG A 236 -24.93 -8.17 8.27
CA ARG A 236 -26.07 -7.54 7.60
C ARG A 236 -25.99 -7.67 6.08
N ALA A 237 -27.13 -7.48 5.42
CA ALA A 237 -27.15 -7.25 3.99
C ALA A 237 -26.48 -5.90 3.67
N VAL A 238 -25.66 -5.90 2.63
CA VAL A 238 -25.02 -4.67 2.15
C VAL A 238 -25.95 -4.01 1.13
N ASP A 239 -26.57 -2.91 1.54
CA ASP A 239 -27.53 -2.11 0.77
C ASP A 239 -27.17 -0.61 0.80
N ALA A 240 -27.96 0.22 0.13
CA ALA A 240 -27.71 1.65 0.06
C ALA A 240 -27.69 2.32 1.45
N LYS A 241 -28.49 1.83 2.41
CA LYS A 241 -28.58 2.40 3.77
C LYS A 241 -27.33 2.02 4.58
N SER A 242 -26.91 0.76 4.57
CA SER A 242 -25.72 0.30 5.28
C SER A 242 -24.44 0.87 4.66
N ILE A 243 -24.38 1.02 3.33
CA ILE A 243 -23.28 1.71 2.64
C ILE A 243 -23.18 3.18 3.08
N ALA A 244 -24.30 3.90 3.12
CA ALA A 244 -24.30 5.30 3.56
C ALA A 244 -23.87 5.44 5.03
N ALA A 245 -24.31 4.56 5.91
CA ALA A 245 -23.93 4.55 7.32
C ALA A 245 -22.43 4.25 7.50
N ALA A 246 -21.90 3.27 6.76
CA ALA A 246 -20.48 2.94 6.79
C ALA A 246 -19.60 4.08 6.23
N ALA A 247 -20.03 4.73 5.15
CA ALA A 247 -19.33 5.86 4.56
C ALA A 247 -19.27 7.07 5.51
N GLU A 248 -20.35 7.34 6.24
CA GLU A 248 -20.41 8.40 7.25
C GLU A 248 -19.48 8.07 8.43
N ALA A 249 -19.51 6.84 8.94
CA ALA A 249 -18.61 6.39 10.02
C ALA A 249 -17.13 6.48 9.59
N ALA A 250 -16.81 6.12 8.34
CA ALA A 250 -15.46 6.24 7.81
C ALA A 250 -15.00 7.71 7.71
N MET A 251 -15.89 8.62 7.34
CA MET A 251 -15.60 10.05 7.32
C MET A 251 -15.21 10.58 8.70
N HIS A 252 -15.92 10.11 9.75
CA HIS A 252 -15.60 10.49 11.13
C HIS A 252 -14.29 9.88 11.67
N ALA A 253 -13.88 8.73 11.16
CA ALA A 253 -12.60 8.11 11.51
C ALA A 253 -11.38 8.85 10.91
N ALA A 254 -11.57 9.62 9.84
CA ALA A 254 -10.50 10.33 9.17
C ALA A 254 -10.05 11.58 9.95
N ASP A 255 -8.72 11.74 10.09
CA ASP A 255 -8.09 12.90 10.74
C ASP A 255 -7.07 13.60 9.80
N PRO A 256 -7.53 14.15 8.65
CA PRO A 256 -6.65 14.81 7.71
C PRO A 256 -6.23 16.19 8.17
N GLN A 257 -4.99 16.57 7.82
CA GLN A 257 -4.54 17.94 7.91
C GLN A 257 -4.86 18.71 6.61
N SER A 258 -5.14 20.01 6.72
CA SER A 258 -5.24 20.89 5.57
C SER A 258 -3.86 21.11 4.95
N ASP A 259 -3.76 20.91 3.64
CA ASP A 259 -2.52 21.10 2.87
C ASP A 259 -2.83 21.60 1.43
N MET A 260 -1.82 21.63 0.57
CA MET A 260 -1.97 22.01 -0.83
C MET A 260 -2.89 21.07 -1.66
N ARG A 261 -3.27 19.90 -1.12
CA ARG A 261 -4.18 18.94 -1.77
C ARG A 261 -5.64 19.12 -1.34
N GLY A 262 -5.91 19.99 -0.37
CA GLY A 262 -7.25 20.34 0.07
C GLY A 262 -7.36 20.64 1.56
N SER A 263 -8.48 21.25 1.95
CA SER A 263 -8.81 21.42 3.37
C SER A 263 -9.14 20.08 4.05
N ALA A 264 -9.01 20.03 5.37
CA ALA A 264 -9.40 18.87 6.16
C ALA A 264 -10.85 18.45 5.90
N ASP A 265 -11.78 19.40 5.85
CA ASP A 265 -13.20 19.13 5.61
C ASP A 265 -13.47 18.61 4.19
N TYR A 266 -12.75 19.15 3.20
CA TYR A 266 -12.80 18.62 1.84
C TYR A 266 -12.35 17.16 1.79
N LYS A 267 -11.22 16.84 2.42
CA LYS A 267 -10.68 15.47 2.48
C LYS A 267 -11.64 14.51 3.20
N ARG A 268 -12.28 14.93 4.29
CA ARG A 268 -13.31 14.12 4.97
C ARG A 268 -14.51 13.86 4.06
N THR A 269 -14.96 14.87 3.33
CA THR A 269 -16.06 14.71 2.35
C THR A 269 -15.69 13.73 1.24
N LEU A 270 -14.42 13.77 0.77
CA LEU A 270 -13.91 12.79 -0.20
C LEU A 270 -13.95 11.37 0.36
N VAL A 271 -13.54 11.15 1.62
CA VAL A 271 -13.58 9.82 2.26
C VAL A 271 -14.98 9.23 2.19
N ARG A 272 -16.02 9.99 2.58
CA ARG A 272 -17.40 9.53 2.50
C ARG A 272 -17.79 9.06 1.09
N THR A 273 -17.44 9.86 0.09
CA THR A 273 -17.76 9.54 -1.31
C THR A 273 -16.99 8.32 -1.81
N LEU A 274 -15.68 8.24 -1.51
CA LEU A 274 -14.82 7.15 -1.95
C LEU A 274 -15.22 5.82 -1.30
N VAL A 275 -15.50 5.82 0.00
CA VAL A 275 -15.93 4.61 0.71
C VAL A 275 -17.26 4.10 0.16
N ALA A 276 -18.24 4.99 -0.08
CA ALA A 276 -19.52 4.56 -0.65
C ALA A 276 -19.36 3.92 -2.04
N ARG A 277 -18.54 4.52 -2.90
CA ARG A 277 -18.27 3.99 -4.26
C ARG A 277 -17.44 2.70 -4.23
N ALA A 278 -16.43 2.63 -3.37
CA ALA A 278 -15.61 1.43 -3.22
C ALA A 278 -16.43 0.25 -2.65
N LEU A 279 -17.35 0.51 -1.72
CA LEU A 279 -18.30 -0.50 -1.20
C LEU A 279 -19.22 -1.03 -2.29
N ASP A 280 -19.79 -0.17 -3.15
CA ASP A 280 -20.63 -0.60 -4.26
C ASP A 280 -19.83 -1.47 -5.24
N ALA A 281 -18.63 -1.03 -5.62
CA ALA A 281 -17.75 -1.80 -6.51
C ALA A 281 -17.36 -3.16 -5.91
N ALA A 282 -16.96 -3.18 -4.63
CA ALA A 282 -16.60 -4.40 -3.92
C ALA A 282 -17.78 -5.37 -3.80
N LEU A 283 -18.97 -4.87 -3.51
CA LEU A 283 -20.21 -5.66 -3.46
C LEU A 283 -20.53 -6.29 -4.82
N ARG A 284 -20.44 -5.55 -5.89
CA ARG A 284 -20.67 -6.07 -7.25
C ARG A 284 -19.63 -7.12 -7.63
N ARG A 285 -18.36 -6.89 -7.32
CA ARG A 285 -17.28 -7.88 -7.52
C ARG A 285 -17.49 -9.14 -6.70
N SER A 286 -17.99 -9.05 -5.46
CA SER A 286 -18.32 -10.22 -4.64
C SER A 286 -19.44 -11.07 -5.22
N ARG A 287 -20.23 -10.51 -6.15
CA ARG A 287 -21.27 -11.20 -6.93
C ARG A 287 -20.79 -11.71 -8.30
N GLY A 288 -19.47 -11.63 -8.56
CA GLY A 288 -18.86 -12.04 -9.82
C GLY A 288 -19.09 -11.07 -10.98
N GLN A 289 -19.55 -9.84 -10.71
CA GLN A 289 -19.74 -8.83 -11.75
C GLN A 289 -18.41 -8.15 -12.06
N PRO A 290 -18.00 -8.02 -13.33
CA PRO A 290 -16.83 -7.22 -13.68
C PRO A 290 -17.13 -5.73 -13.40
N VAL A 291 -16.25 -5.09 -12.65
CA VAL A 291 -16.33 -3.66 -12.35
C VAL A 291 -14.95 -3.06 -12.55
N GLU A 292 -14.84 -2.15 -13.51
CA GLU A 292 -13.66 -1.32 -13.64
C GLU A 292 -13.73 -0.16 -12.65
N VAL A 293 -12.63 0.09 -11.97
CA VAL A 293 -12.47 1.19 -11.04
C VAL A 293 -11.48 2.17 -11.65
N GLY A 294 -12.00 3.32 -12.05
CA GLY A 294 -11.18 4.42 -12.54
C GLY A 294 -10.74 5.34 -11.41
N HIS A 295 -9.55 5.90 -11.54
CA HIS A 295 -9.10 6.95 -10.63
C HIS A 295 -9.80 8.26 -10.93
N LEU A 296 -10.16 8.99 -9.85
CA LEU A 296 -10.83 10.28 -9.96
C LEU A 296 -9.78 11.40 -9.94
N TYR A 297 -9.84 12.26 -10.93
CA TYR A 297 -9.06 13.49 -10.97
C TYR A 297 -9.96 14.68 -10.63
N ALA A 298 -9.51 15.55 -9.70
CA ALA A 298 -10.21 16.74 -9.24
C ALA A 298 -9.63 18.02 -9.87
#